data_b671144c9d87e99b20bd8abc0eed3c08
#
_entry.id   b671144c9d87e99b20bd8abc0eed3c08
#
_cell.length_a   1.000
_cell.length_b   1.000
_cell.length_c   1.000
_cell.angle_alpha   90.00
_cell.angle_beta   90.00
_cell.angle_gamma   90.00
#
_symmetry.space_group_name_H-M   'P 1'
#
loop_
_entity.id
_entity.type
_entity.pdbx_description
1 polymer ?
#
loop_
_entity_poly.entity_id
_entity_poly.type
_entity_poly.pdbx_seq_one_letter_code
_entity_poly.pdbx_strand_id
1 'polypeptide(L)'
;MRKRTFILSTGAIAITCMMSGCSILSGKTDPQGGTANNGQGSPNNPIMLTIRHTQVKDTQKKRLAMLQEVVKATEAKVPGLTITLDGVEDKVNRFEKLRAEMAAGNPPEIFDLFGGTDTKDYVKANRLLDLTPILQELGLTDKFYSFDEFTVNGKIYGIPMAGYVEGLYYNKKILAAQGIKPPQTWDELLAASAKLKAAKITPFAMAAKDSWVINMMINTMWVRTAGTDSIEGFLNGSKHWTDPEVLKAFEQYQTLIQKDYFQDGSLALAYAEQQNTFSSGGAAFMFDGSWANTPLLDPDKSSIVNDVGFMNFPSMGGPGDGYINGGWSNAYGFSQKVTPDQLMAIKEFIKQMYNESMQKRQLVEEGMPPAMKLQDTSHVNPLVTEIMNVFTSSKGSFPAFDSRIQTKVRERLERGMQELLGGRTDPASLMTDLEKQQEASNKEETHTTK
;
A
#
# COMPACT_ATOMS: atom_id res chain seq x y z
N MET A 1 24.40 -50.71 -7.04
CA MET A 1 25.87 -50.73 -6.88
C MET A 1 26.50 -49.83 -7.94
N ARG A 2 26.99 -48.66 -7.55
CA ARG A 2 28.11 -47.89 -8.15
C ARG A 2 28.29 -46.62 -7.34
N LYS A 3 29.25 -46.64 -6.45
CA LYS A 3 29.77 -45.50 -5.68
C LYS A 3 30.50 -44.59 -6.65
N ARG A 4 30.24 -43.29 -6.62
CA ARG A 4 31.15 -42.27 -7.19
C ARG A 4 31.66 -41.38 -6.07
N THR A 5 32.95 -41.49 -5.86
CA THR A 5 33.79 -40.72 -4.99
C THR A 5 34.00 -39.33 -5.57
N PHE A 6 33.74 -38.27 -4.78
CA PHE A 6 34.14 -36.91 -5.09
C PHE A 6 35.41 -36.55 -4.33
N ILE A 7 36.43 -36.14 -5.11
CA ILE A 7 37.75 -35.68 -4.63
C ILE A 7 37.62 -34.17 -4.35
N LEU A 8 37.94 -33.75 -3.12
CA LEU A 8 38.18 -32.36 -2.77
C LEU A 8 39.59 -31.95 -3.24
N SER A 9 39.68 -30.89 -4.01
CA SER A 9 40.93 -30.16 -4.25
C SER A 9 40.89 -28.80 -3.54
N THR A 10 41.74 -28.71 -2.52
CA THR A 10 42.09 -27.48 -1.79
C THR A 10 43.09 -26.68 -2.62
N GLY A 11 42.71 -25.51 -3.08
CA GLY A 11 43.60 -24.54 -3.72
C GLY A 11 43.79 -23.34 -2.79
N ALA A 12 44.98 -23.23 -2.21
CA ALA A 12 45.42 -22.06 -1.44
C ALA A 12 45.92 -20.97 -2.40
N ILE A 13 45.38 -19.76 -2.32
CA ILE A 13 45.89 -18.58 -3.01
C ILE A 13 46.51 -17.66 -1.97
N ALA A 14 47.82 -17.49 -2.12
CA ALA A 14 48.64 -16.57 -1.34
C ALA A 14 48.46 -15.12 -1.86
N ILE A 15 48.12 -14.21 -0.97
CA ILE A 15 48.05 -12.76 -1.25
C ILE A 15 49.34 -12.14 -0.82
N THR A 16 50.08 -11.60 -1.78
CA THR A 16 51.33 -10.86 -1.59
C THR A 16 51.02 -9.38 -1.35
N CYS A 17 51.28 -8.87 -0.16
CA CYS A 17 51.30 -7.44 0.14
C CYS A 17 52.55 -6.79 -0.42
N MET A 18 52.42 -5.78 -1.27
CA MET A 18 53.46 -4.81 -1.58
C MET A 18 53.24 -3.50 -0.82
N MET A 19 54.08 -3.22 0.12
CA MET A 19 54.28 -1.90 0.72
C MET A 19 55.26 -1.10 -0.14
N SER A 20 54.96 0.14 -0.42
CA SER A 20 55.90 1.20 -0.86
C SER A 20 55.38 2.50 -0.25
N GLY A 21 55.98 3.14 0.62
CA GLY A 21 57.23 3.80 0.77
C GLY A 21 57.02 5.32 0.78
N CYS A 22 57.08 5.95 1.99
CA CYS A 22 56.99 7.41 2.22
C CYS A 22 58.11 8.17 1.54
N SER A 23 57.84 9.40 1.09
CA SER A 23 58.84 10.46 1.02
C SER A 23 58.24 11.78 1.50
N ILE A 24 58.84 12.28 2.59
CA ILE A 24 58.60 13.59 3.19
C ILE A 24 59.53 14.59 2.47
N LEU A 25 58.99 15.73 2.06
CA LEU A 25 59.81 16.93 1.82
C LEU A 25 59.07 18.16 2.37
N SER A 26 59.72 18.72 3.40
CA SER A 26 59.37 19.99 4.02
C SER A 26 59.75 21.17 3.12
N GLY A 27 58.86 22.17 3.04
CA GLY A 27 59.17 23.49 2.51
C GLY A 27 58.29 24.53 3.18
N LYS A 28 58.89 25.30 4.10
CA LYS A 28 58.31 26.52 4.69
C LYS A 28 58.41 27.64 3.69
N THR A 29 57.35 28.46 3.55
CA THR A 29 57.45 29.92 3.37
C THR A 29 56.15 30.58 3.83
N ASP A 30 56.30 31.67 4.54
CA ASP A 30 55.32 32.51 5.22
C ASP A 30 54.62 33.53 4.30
N PRO A 31 53.74 34.43 4.79
CA PRO A 31 52.45 34.67 4.20
C PRO A 31 52.38 36.05 3.52
N GLN A 32 51.51 36.20 2.54
CA GLN A 32 50.98 37.49 2.18
C GLN A 32 49.49 37.42 1.82
N GLY A 33 48.76 38.36 2.39
CA GLY A 33 47.32 38.48 2.33
C GLY A 33 46.77 38.81 0.96
N GLY A 34 45.49 38.51 0.81
CA GLY A 34 44.73 38.87 -0.39
C GLY A 34 43.29 38.42 -0.31
N THR A 35 42.42 39.38 0.03
CA THR A 35 41.02 39.53 -0.40
C THR A 35 40.05 38.36 -0.23
N ALA A 36 39.10 38.58 0.66
CA ALA A 36 37.83 37.89 0.72
C ALA A 36 37.18 37.78 -0.67
N ASN A 37 37.00 36.56 -1.13
CA ASN A 37 36.13 36.27 -2.26
C ASN A 37 34.90 35.54 -1.74
N ASN A 38 33.75 36.18 -1.96
CA ASN A 38 32.43 35.70 -1.63
C ASN A 38 32.21 34.26 -2.17
N GLY A 39 31.65 33.42 -1.30
CA GLY A 39 31.38 32.04 -1.58
C GLY A 39 30.46 31.81 -2.77
N GLN A 40 31.04 31.31 -3.84
CA GLN A 40 30.34 30.40 -4.75
C GLN A 40 30.73 29.01 -4.36
N GLY A 41 29.74 28.21 -3.93
CA GLY A 41 29.91 26.81 -3.60
C GLY A 41 30.61 26.07 -4.73
N SER A 42 31.59 25.29 -4.37
CA SER A 42 32.36 24.46 -5.32
C SER A 42 31.44 23.37 -5.89
N PRO A 43 31.35 23.19 -7.21
CA PRO A 43 30.44 22.19 -7.79
C PRO A 43 31.15 20.84 -7.95
N ASN A 44 31.56 20.19 -6.89
CA ASN A 44 32.41 19.01 -7.06
C ASN A 44 32.09 17.79 -6.15
N ASN A 45 30.95 17.74 -5.47
CA ASN A 45 30.53 16.49 -4.88
C ASN A 45 29.18 16.07 -5.51
N PRO A 46 29.11 14.96 -6.29
CA PRO A 46 27.85 14.51 -6.86
C PRO A 46 26.87 14.15 -5.74
N ILE A 47 25.66 14.69 -5.82
CA ILE A 47 24.57 14.37 -4.91
C ILE A 47 23.88 13.13 -5.46
N MET A 48 23.87 12.05 -4.69
CA MET A 48 23.23 10.81 -5.10
C MET A 48 22.02 10.57 -4.20
N LEU A 49 20.88 10.22 -4.81
CA LEU A 49 19.70 9.73 -4.12
C LEU A 49 19.22 8.43 -4.76
N THR A 50 18.70 7.54 -3.94
CA THR A 50 17.99 6.34 -4.41
C THR A 50 16.52 6.47 -4.00
N ILE A 51 15.62 6.27 -4.97
CA ILE A 51 14.19 6.15 -4.72
C ILE A 51 13.78 4.69 -4.88
N ARG A 52 13.47 4.02 -3.78
CA ARG A 52 12.81 2.73 -3.79
C ARG A 52 11.34 2.91 -4.11
N HIS A 53 10.85 2.28 -5.18
CA HIS A 53 9.46 2.36 -5.60
C HIS A 53 8.87 0.97 -5.89
N THR A 54 7.54 0.88 -5.82
CA THR A 54 6.81 -0.38 -6.04
C THR A 54 6.13 -0.47 -7.41
N GLN A 55 6.36 0.49 -8.30
CA GLN A 55 5.76 0.57 -9.63
C GLN A 55 6.52 -0.31 -10.62
N VAL A 56 6.37 -1.64 -10.50
CA VAL A 56 7.09 -2.64 -11.31
C VAL A 56 6.17 -3.47 -12.22
N LYS A 57 4.85 -3.34 -12.05
CA LYS A 57 3.85 -4.06 -12.84
C LYS A 57 3.38 -3.22 -14.04
N ASP A 58 2.96 -3.89 -15.11
CA ASP A 58 2.41 -3.22 -16.31
C ASP A 58 1.23 -2.29 -16.01
N THR A 59 0.42 -2.63 -15.02
CA THR A 59 -0.71 -1.80 -14.55
C THR A 59 -0.27 -0.50 -13.89
N GLN A 60 1.00 -0.36 -13.54
CA GLN A 60 1.58 0.79 -12.83
C GLN A 60 2.47 1.66 -13.71
N LYS A 61 2.53 1.39 -15.03
CA LYS A 61 3.40 2.12 -15.98
C LYS A 61 3.14 3.63 -16.00
N LYS A 62 1.87 4.06 -15.89
CA LYS A 62 1.52 5.49 -15.86
C LYS A 62 2.12 6.18 -14.65
N ARG A 63 2.00 5.56 -13.47
CA ARG A 63 2.61 6.08 -12.23
C ARG A 63 4.14 6.12 -12.30
N LEU A 64 4.75 5.06 -12.85
CA LEU A 64 6.20 5.05 -13.05
C LEU A 64 6.65 6.18 -13.99
N ALA A 65 5.93 6.42 -15.08
CA ALA A 65 6.23 7.52 -16.01
C ALA A 65 6.16 8.89 -15.31
N MET A 66 5.14 9.12 -14.48
CA MET A 66 5.03 10.35 -13.68
C MET A 66 6.19 10.49 -12.68
N LEU A 67 6.57 9.41 -11.99
CA LEU A 67 7.74 9.42 -11.10
C LEU A 67 9.03 9.76 -11.88
N GLN A 68 9.23 9.18 -13.07
CA GLN A 68 10.38 9.48 -13.92
C GLN A 68 10.41 10.95 -14.38
N GLU A 69 9.27 11.55 -14.66
CA GLU A 69 9.17 12.99 -14.99
C GLU A 69 9.55 13.86 -13.78
N VAL A 70 9.06 13.51 -12.58
CA VAL A 70 9.41 14.19 -11.33
C VAL A 70 10.91 14.08 -11.06
N VAL A 71 11.51 12.92 -11.26
CA VAL A 71 12.96 12.71 -11.12
C VAL A 71 13.73 13.65 -12.05
N LYS A 72 13.40 13.66 -13.35
CA LYS A 72 14.05 14.55 -14.33
C LYS A 72 13.89 16.02 -13.97
N ALA A 73 12.69 16.43 -13.53
CA ALA A 73 12.43 17.80 -13.11
C ALA A 73 13.24 18.19 -11.88
N THR A 74 13.40 17.27 -10.93
CA THR A 74 14.21 17.46 -9.72
C THR A 74 15.70 17.58 -10.06
N GLU A 75 16.24 16.68 -10.87
CA GLU A 75 17.64 16.72 -11.32
C GLU A 75 17.97 18.00 -12.09
N ALA A 76 17.04 18.48 -12.91
CA ALA A 76 17.20 19.74 -13.65
C ALA A 76 17.26 20.98 -12.74
N LYS A 77 16.69 20.92 -11.53
CA LYS A 77 16.66 22.01 -10.55
C LYS A 77 17.83 21.98 -9.56
N VAL A 78 18.45 20.80 -9.37
CA VAL A 78 19.53 20.60 -8.39
C VAL A 78 20.81 20.20 -9.11
N PRO A 79 21.75 21.14 -9.33
CA PRO A 79 23.01 20.84 -10.02
C PRO A 79 23.80 19.74 -9.35
N GLY A 80 24.28 18.78 -10.13
CA GLY A 80 25.09 17.64 -9.65
C GLY A 80 24.28 16.50 -9.00
N LEU A 81 22.94 16.60 -8.99
CA LEU A 81 22.08 15.53 -8.50
C LEU A 81 21.93 14.41 -9.54
N THR A 82 22.01 13.18 -9.05
CA THR A 82 21.61 11.97 -9.79
C THR A 82 20.68 11.16 -8.91
N ILE A 83 19.51 10.80 -9.44
CA ILE A 83 18.50 9.98 -8.74
C ILE A 83 18.39 8.61 -9.41
N THR A 84 18.65 7.55 -8.65
CA THR A 84 18.46 6.17 -9.09
C THR A 84 17.08 5.66 -8.67
N LEU A 85 16.33 5.09 -9.61
CA LEU A 85 15.07 4.41 -9.34
C LEU A 85 15.33 2.93 -9.09
N ASP A 86 15.00 2.44 -7.89
CA ASP A 86 15.12 1.04 -7.48
C ASP A 86 13.72 0.43 -7.37
N GLY A 87 13.27 -0.23 -8.44
CA GLY A 87 11.96 -0.87 -8.52
C GLY A 87 11.93 -2.23 -7.85
N VAL A 88 11.07 -2.40 -6.85
CA VAL A 88 10.87 -3.67 -6.13
C VAL A 88 9.36 -3.94 -6.00
N GLU A 89 8.96 -5.19 -6.16
CA GLU A 89 7.56 -5.59 -5.97
C GLU A 89 7.10 -5.24 -4.53
N ASP A 90 5.88 -4.74 -4.40
CA ASP A 90 5.34 -4.17 -3.16
C ASP A 90 5.49 -5.09 -1.95
N LYS A 91 5.08 -6.35 -2.09
CA LYS A 91 5.17 -7.34 -1.01
C LYS A 91 6.62 -7.61 -0.58
N VAL A 92 7.52 -7.74 -1.55
CA VAL A 92 8.96 -7.93 -1.31
C VAL A 92 9.55 -6.67 -0.66
N ASN A 93 9.18 -5.48 -1.14
CA ASN A 93 9.62 -4.24 -0.52
C ASN A 93 9.16 -4.17 0.94
N ARG A 94 7.86 -4.24 1.18
CA ARG A 94 7.27 -4.00 2.50
C ARG A 94 7.68 -5.02 3.54
N PHE A 95 7.66 -6.32 3.22
CA PHE A 95 7.82 -7.38 4.22
C PHE A 95 9.23 -7.96 4.32
N GLU A 96 10.07 -7.73 3.33
CA GLU A 96 11.40 -8.33 3.29
C GLU A 96 12.50 -7.25 3.19
N LYS A 97 12.61 -6.57 2.04
CA LYS A 97 13.77 -5.76 1.71
C LYS A 97 13.86 -4.49 2.56
N LEU A 98 12.81 -3.66 2.57
CA LEU A 98 12.80 -2.42 3.34
C LEU A 98 12.92 -2.71 4.85
N ARG A 99 12.24 -3.76 5.34
CA ARG A 99 12.32 -4.17 6.74
C ARG A 99 13.75 -4.55 7.14
N ALA A 100 14.47 -5.31 6.31
CA ALA A 100 15.86 -5.67 6.55
C ALA A 100 16.78 -4.45 6.54
N GLU A 101 16.60 -3.53 5.59
CA GLU A 101 17.35 -2.29 5.47
C GLU A 101 17.10 -1.33 6.65
N MET A 102 15.85 -1.23 7.11
CA MET A 102 15.48 -0.47 8.30
C MET A 102 16.12 -1.06 9.56
N ALA A 103 16.12 -2.37 9.72
CA ALA A 103 16.80 -3.05 10.84
C ALA A 103 18.31 -2.80 10.81
N ALA A 104 18.94 -2.87 9.64
CA ALA A 104 20.35 -2.57 9.45
C ALA A 104 20.71 -1.08 9.58
N GLY A 105 19.70 -0.20 9.55
CA GLY A 105 19.87 1.25 9.63
C GLY A 105 20.40 1.92 8.37
N ASN A 106 20.20 1.30 7.21
CA ASN A 106 20.65 1.78 5.91
C ASN A 106 19.53 1.66 4.85
N PRO A 107 18.35 2.26 5.04
CA PRO A 107 17.35 2.34 4.00
C PRO A 107 17.79 3.28 2.87
N PRO A 108 17.20 3.21 1.67
CA PRO A 108 17.34 4.23 0.64
C PRO A 108 16.93 5.61 1.17
N GLU A 109 17.35 6.69 0.50
CA GLU A 109 17.03 8.05 0.94
C GLU A 109 15.53 8.35 0.83
N ILE A 110 14.86 7.84 -0.22
CA ILE A 110 13.42 7.93 -0.45
C ILE A 110 12.88 6.53 -0.72
N PHE A 111 11.75 6.19 -0.15
CA PHE A 111 11.18 4.85 -0.32
C PHE A 111 9.66 4.85 -0.18
N ASP A 112 9.04 3.87 -0.83
CA ASP A 112 7.63 3.52 -0.63
C ASP A 112 7.43 3.02 0.81
N LEU A 113 6.62 3.76 1.58
CA LEU A 113 6.35 3.54 2.99
C LEU A 113 4.88 3.21 3.21
N PHE A 114 4.61 2.16 3.97
CA PHE A 114 3.26 1.86 4.43
C PHE A 114 2.98 2.52 5.79
N GLY A 115 1.76 3.04 5.94
CA GLY A 115 1.34 3.79 7.13
C GLY A 115 1.07 2.93 8.36
N GLY A 116 0.64 3.57 9.42
CA GLY A 116 0.21 2.92 10.65
C GLY A 116 1.35 2.24 11.41
N THR A 117 1.25 0.93 11.61
CA THR A 117 2.19 0.14 12.42
C THR A 117 3.61 0.17 11.85
N ASP A 118 3.78 -0.02 10.52
CA ASP A 118 5.11 0.00 9.91
C ASP A 118 5.79 1.37 10.14
N THR A 119 5.07 2.47 9.98
CA THR A 119 5.59 3.82 10.26
C THR A 119 5.98 3.99 11.72
N LYS A 120 5.11 3.55 12.67
CA LYS A 120 5.41 3.63 14.12
C LYS A 120 6.68 2.87 14.49
N ASP A 121 6.85 1.67 13.96
CA ASP A 121 8.02 0.82 14.22
C ASP A 121 9.32 1.47 13.70
N TYR A 122 9.29 2.06 12.50
CA TYR A 122 10.45 2.72 11.94
C TYR A 122 10.78 4.05 12.64
N VAL A 123 9.76 4.79 13.13
CA VAL A 123 9.98 5.97 13.98
C VAL A 123 10.63 5.56 15.31
N LYS A 124 10.12 4.52 15.97
CA LYS A 124 10.70 3.98 17.21
C LYS A 124 12.17 3.56 17.01
N ALA A 125 12.50 3.01 15.86
CA ALA A 125 13.85 2.63 15.48
C ALA A 125 14.73 3.82 15.02
N ASN A 126 14.20 5.05 14.99
CA ASN A 126 14.88 6.26 14.54
C ASN A 126 15.41 6.15 13.10
N ARG A 127 14.53 5.73 12.17
CA ARG A 127 14.85 5.51 10.76
C ARG A 127 14.25 6.56 9.82
N LEU A 128 13.19 7.24 10.26
CA LEU A 128 12.43 8.17 9.42
C LEU A 128 12.78 9.63 9.73
N LEU A 129 12.88 10.44 8.68
CA LEU A 129 13.05 11.88 8.75
C LEU A 129 11.74 12.53 9.22
N ASP A 130 11.82 13.43 10.21
CA ASP A 130 10.71 14.30 10.61
C ASP A 130 10.44 15.32 9.49
N LEU A 131 9.31 15.18 8.82
CA LEU A 131 8.92 16.02 7.69
C LEU A 131 8.12 17.26 8.12
N THR A 132 7.73 17.36 9.37
CA THR A 132 6.89 18.46 9.88
C THR A 132 7.47 19.83 9.54
N PRO A 133 8.76 20.14 9.83
CA PRO A 133 9.33 21.44 9.49
C PRO A 133 9.46 21.65 7.98
N ILE A 134 9.69 20.59 7.20
CA ILE A 134 9.82 20.67 5.74
C ILE A 134 8.47 21.01 5.12
N LEU A 135 7.39 20.35 5.53
CA LEU A 135 6.05 20.62 5.02
C LEU A 135 5.58 22.03 5.38
N GLN A 136 5.93 22.52 6.57
CA GLN A 136 5.68 23.92 6.97
C GLN A 136 6.46 24.91 6.08
N GLU A 137 7.75 24.70 5.89
CA GLU A 137 8.60 25.52 5.01
C GLU A 137 8.08 25.59 3.58
N LEU A 138 7.57 24.47 3.06
CA LEU A 138 7.04 24.36 1.71
C LEU A 138 5.57 24.82 1.58
N GLY A 139 4.89 25.17 2.69
CA GLY A 139 3.49 25.58 2.70
C GLY A 139 2.53 24.46 2.32
N LEU A 140 2.88 23.20 2.63
CA LEU A 140 2.15 22.00 2.23
C LEU A 140 1.29 21.39 3.34
N THR A 141 1.46 21.78 4.61
CA THR A 141 0.80 21.13 5.76
C THR A 141 -0.71 21.03 5.60
N ASP A 142 -1.38 22.10 5.17
CA ASP A 142 -2.85 22.14 5.05
C ASP A 142 -3.39 21.69 3.68
N LYS A 143 -2.48 21.33 2.76
CA LYS A 143 -2.84 20.96 1.39
C LYS A 143 -3.29 19.51 1.24
N PHE A 144 -3.00 18.66 2.19
CA PHE A 144 -3.34 17.23 2.16
C PHE A 144 -4.67 16.94 2.84
N TYR A 145 -5.29 15.83 2.46
CA TYR A 145 -6.49 15.35 3.11
C TYR A 145 -6.22 14.80 4.51
N SER A 146 -5.17 13.99 4.67
CA SER A 146 -4.76 13.42 5.94
C SER A 146 -3.28 13.01 5.93
N PHE A 147 -2.65 13.07 7.12
CA PHE A 147 -1.35 12.48 7.44
C PHE A 147 -1.47 11.46 8.58
N ASP A 148 -2.69 11.08 8.98
CA ASP A 148 -2.94 10.35 10.23
C ASP A 148 -2.12 9.05 10.34
N GLU A 149 -2.04 8.27 9.26
CA GLU A 149 -1.29 7.01 9.25
C GLU A 149 0.23 7.19 9.27
N PHE A 150 0.72 8.41 9.04
CA PHE A 150 2.14 8.77 9.05
C PHE A 150 2.50 9.75 10.18
N THR A 151 1.57 10.01 11.09
CA THR A 151 1.78 10.89 12.24
C THR A 151 2.05 10.07 13.49
N VAL A 152 3.20 10.32 14.12
CA VAL A 152 3.61 9.70 15.38
C VAL A 152 4.04 10.79 16.35
N ASN A 153 3.44 10.83 17.53
CA ASN A 153 3.70 11.85 18.56
C ASN A 153 3.62 13.30 18.03
N GLY A 154 2.62 13.57 17.17
CA GLY A 154 2.39 14.90 16.59
C GLY A 154 3.35 15.31 15.48
N LYS A 155 4.23 14.43 15.01
CA LYS A 155 5.19 14.65 13.94
C LYS A 155 4.86 13.79 12.72
N ILE A 156 5.09 14.34 11.52
CA ILE A 156 4.79 13.71 10.23
C ILE A 156 6.06 13.03 9.69
N TYR A 157 5.97 11.75 9.30
CA TYR A 157 7.08 10.93 8.85
C TYR A 157 6.91 10.32 7.45
N GLY A 158 5.81 10.58 6.79
CA GLY A 158 5.54 10.16 5.41
C GLY A 158 4.60 11.12 4.71
N ILE A 159 4.75 11.27 3.40
CA ILE A 159 3.86 12.10 2.58
C ILE A 159 3.02 11.17 1.71
N PRO A 160 1.69 11.11 1.89
CA PRO A 160 0.81 10.21 1.13
C PRO A 160 0.98 10.39 -0.38
N MET A 161 1.07 9.29 -1.12
CA MET A 161 1.17 9.29 -2.58
C MET A 161 -0.19 9.50 -3.24
N ALA A 162 -1.19 8.76 -2.76
CA ALA A 162 -2.58 8.82 -3.20
C ALA A 162 -3.47 8.25 -2.11
N GLY A 163 -4.77 8.57 -2.17
CA GLY A 163 -5.78 7.90 -1.39
C GLY A 163 -6.23 6.60 -2.03
N TYR A 164 -6.99 5.82 -1.28
CA TYR A 164 -7.68 4.64 -1.79
C TYR A 164 -9.09 4.56 -1.22
N VAL A 165 -9.96 3.86 -1.94
CA VAL A 165 -11.32 3.51 -1.53
C VAL A 165 -11.56 2.07 -1.95
N GLU A 166 -11.91 1.20 -1.00
CA GLU A 166 -12.28 -0.18 -1.27
C GLU A 166 -13.80 -0.33 -1.31
N GLY A 167 -14.28 -1.10 -2.27
CA GLY A 167 -15.70 -1.34 -2.42
C GLY A 167 -16.02 -2.42 -3.45
N LEU A 168 -17.27 -2.52 -3.79
CA LEU A 168 -17.76 -3.53 -4.71
C LEU A 168 -17.89 -2.95 -6.13
N TYR A 169 -16.98 -3.35 -7.02
CA TYR A 169 -17.14 -3.14 -8.46
C TYR A 169 -18.18 -4.10 -8.99
N TYR A 170 -18.99 -3.65 -9.95
CA TYR A 170 -19.99 -4.47 -10.61
C TYR A 170 -20.07 -4.23 -12.11
N ASN A 171 -20.39 -5.28 -12.85
CA ASN A 171 -20.61 -5.21 -14.30
C ASN A 171 -22.05 -4.79 -14.59
N LYS A 172 -22.25 -3.53 -15.00
CA LYS A 172 -23.56 -2.93 -15.30
C LYS A 172 -24.33 -3.75 -16.36
N LYS A 173 -23.63 -4.25 -17.38
CA LYS A 173 -24.23 -5.02 -18.47
C LYS A 173 -24.73 -6.39 -17.99
N ILE A 174 -23.94 -7.11 -17.20
CA ILE A 174 -24.35 -8.40 -16.63
C ILE A 174 -25.56 -8.22 -15.72
N LEU A 175 -25.50 -7.25 -14.79
CA LEU A 175 -26.61 -7.00 -13.86
C LEU A 175 -27.91 -6.65 -14.62
N ALA A 176 -27.83 -5.74 -15.59
CA ALA A 176 -28.98 -5.34 -16.42
C ALA A 176 -29.56 -6.53 -17.20
N ALA A 177 -28.72 -7.36 -17.84
CA ALA A 177 -29.17 -8.54 -18.59
C ALA A 177 -29.89 -9.57 -17.70
N GLN A 178 -29.54 -9.62 -16.42
CA GLN A 178 -30.18 -10.48 -15.44
C GLN A 178 -31.32 -9.79 -14.68
N GLY A 179 -31.63 -8.51 -14.98
CA GLY A 179 -32.65 -7.75 -14.23
C GLY A 179 -32.28 -7.65 -12.72
N ILE A 180 -31.01 -7.49 -12.42
CA ILE A 180 -30.47 -7.31 -11.07
C ILE A 180 -30.14 -5.83 -10.90
N LYS A 181 -30.61 -5.22 -9.83
CA LYS A 181 -30.15 -3.89 -9.38
C LYS A 181 -28.91 -4.05 -8.52
N PRO A 182 -28.01 -3.04 -8.46
CA PRO A 182 -26.91 -3.05 -7.52
C PRO A 182 -27.41 -3.29 -6.09
N PRO A 183 -26.97 -4.38 -5.39
CA PRO A 183 -27.51 -4.78 -4.10
C PRO A 183 -27.17 -3.78 -3.01
N GLN A 184 -28.12 -3.43 -2.15
CA GLN A 184 -27.95 -2.49 -1.05
C GLN A 184 -27.80 -3.20 0.31
N THR A 185 -28.25 -4.45 0.39
CA THR A 185 -28.19 -5.27 1.61
C THR A 185 -27.48 -6.60 1.34
N TRP A 186 -27.01 -7.24 2.40
CA TRP A 186 -26.41 -8.56 2.33
C TRP A 186 -27.36 -9.60 1.69
N ASP A 187 -28.64 -9.58 2.05
CA ASP A 187 -29.63 -10.51 1.50
C ASP A 187 -29.85 -10.28 0.00
N GLU A 188 -29.87 -9.02 -0.45
CA GLU A 188 -29.93 -8.69 -1.88
C GLU A 188 -28.69 -9.17 -2.63
N LEU A 189 -27.47 -9.05 -2.00
CA LEU A 189 -26.23 -9.56 -2.59
C LEU A 189 -26.24 -11.07 -2.74
N LEU A 190 -26.75 -11.79 -1.73
CA LEU A 190 -26.91 -13.25 -1.79
C LEU A 190 -27.93 -13.65 -2.86
N ALA A 191 -29.08 -12.97 -2.94
CA ALA A 191 -30.10 -13.24 -3.95
C ALA A 191 -29.58 -12.97 -5.37
N ALA A 192 -28.84 -11.86 -5.58
CA ALA A 192 -28.18 -11.56 -6.84
C ALA A 192 -27.17 -12.64 -7.21
N SER A 193 -26.31 -13.06 -6.27
CA SER A 193 -25.31 -14.10 -6.49
C SER A 193 -25.95 -15.46 -6.83
N ALA A 194 -27.03 -15.83 -6.17
CA ALA A 194 -27.80 -17.06 -6.47
C ALA A 194 -28.37 -17.02 -7.90
N LYS A 195 -28.95 -15.89 -8.31
CA LYS A 195 -29.48 -15.70 -9.66
C LYS A 195 -28.42 -15.78 -10.73
N LEU A 196 -27.26 -15.14 -10.49
CA LEU A 196 -26.10 -15.20 -11.39
C LEU A 196 -25.57 -16.65 -11.52
N LYS A 197 -25.39 -17.35 -10.40
CA LYS A 197 -24.95 -18.75 -10.41
C LYS A 197 -25.91 -19.67 -11.17
N ALA A 198 -27.23 -19.49 -10.99
CA ALA A 198 -28.24 -20.23 -11.74
C ALA A 198 -28.18 -19.95 -13.26
N ALA A 199 -27.78 -18.74 -13.66
CA ALA A 199 -27.54 -18.36 -15.04
C ALA A 199 -26.14 -18.78 -15.56
N LYS A 200 -25.36 -19.52 -14.76
CA LYS A 200 -23.97 -19.93 -15.06
C LYS A 200 -23.01 -18.76 -15.26
N ILE A 201 -23.26 -17.65 -14.56
CA ILE A 201 -22.41 -16.48 -14.50
C ILE A 201 -21.68 -16.51 -13.17
N THR A 202 -20.36 -16.34 -13.18
CA THR A 202 -19.55 -16.24 -11.96
C THR A 202 -19.98 -15.01 -11.16
N PRO A 203 -20.45 -15.16 -9.92
CA PRO A 203 -20.84 -13.98 -9.13
C PRO A 203 -19.64 -13.08 -8.82
N PHE A 204 -18.55 -13.61 -8.27
CA PHE A 204 -17.39 -12.81 -7.85
C PHE A 204 -16.11 -13.26 -8.53
N ALA A 205 -15.38 -12.33 -9.13
CA ALA A 205 -13.97 -12.49 -9.37
C ALA A 205 -13.23 -12.43 -8.02
N MET A 206 -12.37 -13.43 -7.75
CA MET A 206 -11.62 -13.56 -6.51
C MET A 206 -10.31 -14.27 -6.75
N ALA A 207 -9.22 -13.76 -6.16
CA ALA A 207 -7.93 -14.40 -6.09
C ALA A 207 -7.44 -14.42 -4.63
N ALA A 208 -6.84 -15.51 -4.20
CA ALA A 208 -6.41 -15.67 -2.81
C ALA A 208 -4.97 -16.17 -2.66
N LYS A 209 -4.24 -16.36 -3.77
CA LYS A 209 -2.80 -16.65 -3.72
C LYS A 209 -2.03 -15.50 -3.07
N ASP A 210 -2.37 -14.27 -3.42
CA ASP A 210 -1.92 -13.08 -2.73
C ASP A 210 -2.85 -12.84 -1.54
N SER A 211 -2.41 -13.22 -0.34
CA SER A 211 -3.24 -13.35 0.87
C SER A 211 -3.95 -12.05 1.29
N TRP A 212 -3.40 -10.89 0.98
CA TRP A 212 -4.02 -9.60 1.29
C TRP A 212 -5.34 -9.37 0.53
N VAL A 213 -5.49 -9.95 -0.67
CA VAL A 213 -6.68 -9.75 -1.52
C VAL A 213 -7.95 -10.28 -0.86
N ILE A 214 -7.89 -11.48 -0.28
CA ILE A 214 -9.04 -12.08 0.41
C ILE A 214 -9.42 -11.28 1.68
N ASN A 215 -8.46 -10.57 2.28
CA ASN A 215 -8.68 -9.84 3.52
C ASN A 215 -9.40 -8.50 3.31
N MET A 216 -9.34 -7.88 2.15
CA MET A 216 -10.04 -6.62 1.87
C MET A 216 -11.54 -6.74 2.17
N MET A 217 -12.19 -7.74 1.58
CA MET A 217 -13.64 -7.93 1.74
C MET A 217 -14.01 -8.33 3.15
N ILE A 218 -13.31 -9.29 3.79
CA ILE A 218 -13.62 -9.70 5.15
C ILE A 218 -13.38 -8.58 6.15
N ASN A 219 -12.36 -7.72 5.98
CA ASN A 219 -12.18 -6.53 6.80
C ASN A 219 -13.41 -5.63 6.75
N THR A 220 -13.91 -5.35 5.56
CA THR A 220 -15.13 -4.55 5.40
C THR A 220 -16.35 -5.25 6.05
N MET A 221 -16.48 -6.57 5.92
CA MET A 221 -17.60 -7.32 6.49
C MET A 221 -17.63 -7.27 8.02
N TRP A 222 -16.49 -7.53 8.70
CA TRP A 222 -16.53 -7.45 10.18
C TRP A 222 -16.70 -6.01 10.69
N VAL A 223 -16.17 -5.01 9.97
CA VAL A 223 -16.46 -3.62 10.34
C VAL A 223 -17.96 -3.32 10.20
N ARG A 224 -18.63 -3.83 9.16
CA ARG A 224 -20.09 -3.73 9.04
C ARG A 224 -20.82 -4.26 10.25
N THR A 225 -20.43 -5.46 10.74
CA THR A 225 -21.14 -6.15 11.81
C THR A 225 -20.72 -5.69 13.20
N ALA A 226 -19.42 -5.42 13.44
CA ALA A 226 -18.84 -5.14 14.74
C ALA A 226 -18.49 -3.66 15.00
N GLY A 227 -18.48 -2.81 13.96
CA GLY A 227 -18.19 -1.37 14.07
C GLY A 227 -16.77 -0.99 13.67
N THR A 228 -16.59 0.31 13.40
CA THR A 228 -15.29 0.90 12.97
C THR A 228 -14.23 0.93 14.06
N ASP A 229 -14.63 0.79 15.30
CA ASP A 229 -13.77 0.74 16.50
C ASP A 229 -13.23 -0.69 16.79
N SER A 230 -13.59 -1.69 15.97
CA SER A 230 -13.23 -3.09 16.21
C SER A 230 -11.71 -3.30 16.26
N ILE A 231 -10.95 -2.67 15.35
CA ILE A 231 -9.49 -2.81 15.32
C ILE A 231 -8.85 -2.22 16.59
N GLU A 232 -9.25 -1.01 16.99
CA GLU A 232 -8.77 -0.41 18.24
C GLU A 232 -9.19 -1.25 19.46
N GLY A 233 -10.39 -1.84 19.39
CA GLY A 233 -10.88 -2.76 20.42
C GLY A 233 -10.02 -4.01 20.55
N PHE A 234 -9.58 -4.61 19.45
CA PHE A 234 -8.65 -5.75 19.45
C PHE A 234 -7.29 -5.37 20.04
N LEU A 235 -6.77 -4.20 19.67
CA LEU A 235 -5.47 -3.72 20.17
C LEU A 235 -5.47 -3.43 21.67
N ASN A 236 -6.54 -2.91 22.21
CA ASN A 236 -6.65 -2.55 23.64
C ASN A 236 -7.37 -3.60 24.48
N GLY A 237 -7.87 -4.68 23.89
CA GLY A 237 -8.55 -5.79 24.55
C GLY A 237 -10.00 -5.47 24.98
N SER A 238 -10.63 -4.40 24.46
CA SER A 238 -12.03 -4.10 24.71
C SER A 238 -13.00 -4.81 23.76
N LYS A 239 -12.49 -5.36 22.67
CA LYS A 239 -13.19 -6.25 21.73
C LYS A 239 -12.31 -7.46 21.42
N HIS A 240 -12.96 -8.55 21.04
CA HIS A 240 -12.34 -9.85 20.83
C HIS A 240 -12.67 -10.40 19.44
N TRP A 241 -11.75 -11.15 18.84
CA TRP A 241 -12.02 -11.86 17.58
C TRP A 241 -13.19 -12.85 17.73
N THR A 242 -13.39 -13.37 18.94
CA THR A 242 -14.47 -14.30 19.28
C THR A 242 -15.81 -13.63 19.56
N ASP A 243 -15.91 -12.31 19.50
CA ASP A 243 -17.19 -11.62 19.70
C ASP A 243 -18.20 -12.07 18.63
N PRO A 244 -19.49 -12.26 18.99
CA PRO A 244 -20.51 -12.77 18.07
C PRO A 244 -20.67 -11.94 16.80
N GLU A 245 -20.51 -10.62 16.87
CA GLU A 245 -20.63 -9.71 15.74
C GLU A 245 -19.47 -9.89 14.76
N VAL A 246 -18.26 -10.20 15.26
CA VAL A 246 -17.09 -10.50 14.42
C VAL A 246 -17.26 -11.88 13.79
N LEU A 247 -17.57 -12.90 14.59
CA LEU A 247 -17.81 -14.27 14.11
C LEU A 247 -18.86 -14.30 13.00
N LYS A 248 -19.97 -13.55 13.16
CA LYS A 248 -21.04 -13.44 12.16
C LYS A 248 -20.50 -13.03 10.77
N ALA A 249 -19.55 -12.11 10.68
CA ALA A 249 -18.98 -11.71 9.40
C ALA A 249 -18.24 -12.86 8.70
N PHE A 250 -17.50 -13.66 9.46
CA PHE A 250 -16.77 -14.82 8.92
C PHE A 250 -17.71 -15.98 8.52
N GLU A 251 -18.79 -16.19 9.26
CA GLU A 251 -19.85 -17.14 8.89
C GLU A 251 -20.57 -16.74 7.59
N GLN A 252 -20.84 -15.42 7.44
CA GLN A 252 -21.40 -14.87 6.20
C GLN A 252 -20.42 -14.99 5.03
N TYR A 253 -19.12 -14.76 5.26
CA TYR A 253 -18.10 -14.99 4.24
C TYR A 253 -18.03 -16.48 3.86
N GLN A 254 -18.07 -17.39 4.84
CA GLN A 254 -18.12 -18.82 4.58
C GLN A 254 -19.34 -19.24 3.74
N THR A 255 -20.47 -18.52 3.89
CA THR A 255 -21.66 -18.76 3.05
C THR A 255 -21.36 -18.52 1.56
N LEU A 256 -20.55 -17.49 1.21
CA LEU A 256 -20.14 -17.26 -0.19
C LEU A 256 -19.29 -18.42 -0.71
N ILE A 257 -18.40 -18.96 0.13
CA ILE A 257 -17.54 -20.11 -0.21
C ILE A 257 -18.40 -21.36 -0.43
N GLN A 258 -19.27 -21.71 0.51
CA GLN A 258 -20.10 -22.92 0.47
C GLN A 258 -21.09 -22.93 -0.69
N LYS A 259 -21.49 -21.75 -1.18
CA LYS A 259 -22.39 -21.59 -2.34
C LYS A 259 -21.63 -21.49 -3.67
N ASP A 260 -20.31 -21.64 -3.66
CA ASP A 260 -19.44 -21.48 -4.84
C ASP A 260 -19.69 -20.17 -5.58
N TYR A 261 -19.74 -19.04 -4.87
CA TYR A 261 -19.97 -17.73 -5.50
C TYR A 261 -18.69 -17.08 -5.98
N PHE A 262 -17.51 -17.57 -5.55
CA PHE A 262 -16.21 -17.15 -6.07
C PHE A 262 -15.85 -17.89 -7.37
N GLN A 263 -15.00 -17.29 -8.20
CA GLN A 263 -14.49 -17.95 -9.40
C GLN A 263 -13.72 -19.24 -9.06
N ASP A 264 -13.78 -20.22 -9.95
CA ASP A 264 -13.11 -21.50 -9.75
C ASP A 264 -11.59 -21.33 -9.60
N GLY A 265 -10.99 -22.09 -8.69
CA GLY A 265 -9.55 -22.08 -8.46
C GLY A 265 -9.02 -20.85 -7.73
N SER A 266 -9.87 -20.00 -7.18
CA SER A 266 -9.51 -18.71 -6.53
C SER A 266 -8.34 -18.80 -5.55
N LEU A 267 -8.19 -19.92 -4.83
CA LEU A 267 -7.08 -20.14 -3.88
C LEU A 267 -5.69 -20.12 -4.56
N ALA A 268 -5.61 -20.54 -5.83
CA ALA A 268 -4.36 -20.63 -6.59
C ALA A 268 -4.12 -19.41 -7.50
N LEU A 269 -5.14 -18.59 -7.74
CA LEU A 269 -5.08 -17.45 -8.64
C LEU A 269 -4.36 -16.26 -7.98
N ALA A 270 -3.48 -15.63 -8.74
CA ALA A 270 -2.83 -14.38 -8.34
C ALA A 270 -3.77 -13.18 -8.54
N TYR A 271 -3.47 -12.07 -7.88
CA TYR A 271 -4.29 -10.85 -7.92
C TYR A 271 -4.58 -10.35 -9.33
N ALA A 272 -3.60 -10.39 -10.23
CA ALA A 272 -3.80 -9.98 -11.62
C ALA A 272 -4.88 -10.82 -12.34
N GLU A 273 -5.07 -12.09 -11.95
CA GLU A 273 -6.08 -12.96 -12.54
C GLU A 273 -7.49 -12.60 -12.07
N GLN A 274 -7.67 -12.10 -10.83
CA GLN A 274 -8.92 -11.49 -10.37
C GLN A 274 -9.31 -10.31 -11.25
N GLN A 275 -8.38 -9.36 -11.43
CA GLN A 275 -8.61 -8.18 -12.24
C GLN A 275 -8.90 -8.54 -13.70
N ASN A 276 -8.15 -9.47 -14.29
CA ASN A 276 -8.37 -9.94 -15.64
C ASN A 276 -9.73 -10.61 -15.82
N THR A 277 -10.16 -11.45 -14.87
CA THR A 277 -11.48 -12.09 -14.90
C THR A 277 -12.58 -11.06 -14.91
N PHE A 278 -12.51 -10.04 -14.06
CA PHE A 278 -13.53 -9.00 -14.01
C PHE A 278 -13.49 -8.08 -15.24
N SER A 279 -12.30 -7.60 -15.64
CA SER A 279 -12.13 -6.69 -16.77
C SER A 279 -12.51 -7.30 -18.13
N SER A 280 -12.42 -8.62 -18.26
CA SER A 280 -12.90 -9.36 -19.44
C SER A 280 -14.41 -9.64 -19.43
N GLY A 281 -15.13 -9.24 -18.38
CA GLY A 281 -16.56 -9.54 -18.22
C GLY A 281 -16.87 -10.97 -17.75
N GLY A 282 -15.89 -11.67 -17.21
CA GLY A 282 -16.02 -13.05 -16.72
C GLY A 282 -16.72 -13.19 -15.36
N ALA A 283 -16.95 -12.09 -14.63
CA ALA A 283 -17.66 -12.08 -13.37
C ALA A 283 -18.55 -10.84 -13.23
N ALA A 284 -19.59 -10.95 -12.39
CA ALA A 284 -20.54 -9.86 -12.16
C ALA A 284 -20.05 -8.85 -11.13
N PHE A 285 -19.31 -9.30 -10.11
CA PHE A 285 -18.79 -8.50 -9.02
C PHE A 285 -17.29 -8.73 -8.82
N MET A 286 -16.61 -7.71 -8.28
CA MET A 286 -15.24 -7.80 -7.78
C MET A 286 -15.11 -6.85 -6.58
N PHE A 287 -14.69 -7.36 -5.42
CA PHE A 287 -14.31 -6.49 -4.31
C PHE A 287 -12.84 -6.10 -4.47
N ASP A 288 -12.58 -4.79 -4.61
CA ASP A 288 -11.22 -4.27 -4.83
C ASP A 288 -11.13 -2.80 -4.42
N GLY A 289 -9.91 -2.29 -4.37
CA GLY A 289 -9.67 -0.87 -4.14
C GLY A 289 -9.57 -0.05 -5.44
N SER A 290 -9.64 1.28 -5.30
CA SER A 290 -9.58 2.22 -6.43
C SER A 290 -8.32 2.13 -7.29
N TRP A 291 -7.26 1.49 -6.82
CA TRP A 291 -6.07 1.16 -7.62
C TRP A 291 -6.36 0.20 -8.79
N ALA A 292 -7.49 -0.54 -8.75
CA ALA A 292 -7.96 -1.35 -9.86
C ALA A 292 -8.47 -0.52 -11.04
N ASN A 293 -8.71 0.79 -10.88
CA ASN A 293 -9.21 1.65 -11.95
C ASN A 293 -8.26 1.69 -13.16
N THR A 294 -6.95 1.65 -12.95
CA THR A 294 -5.97 1.73 -14.05
C THR A 294 -6.19 0.64 -15.12
N PRO A 295 -6.22 -0.67 -14.78
CA PRO A 295 -6.52 -1.69 -15.79
C PRO A 295 -8.00 -1.71 -16.21
N LEU A 296 -8.94 -1.34 -15.34
CA LEU A 296 -10.37 -1.33 -15.67
C LEU A 296 -10.77 -0.25 -16.67
N LEU A 297 -10.05 0.89 -16.66
CA LEU A 297 -10.31 2.03 -17.54
C LEU A 297 -9.41 2.02 -18.79
N ASP A 298 -8.54 1.04 -18.94
CA ASP A 298 -7.68 0.88 -20.11
C ASP A 298 -8.42 0.07 -21.19
N PRO A 299 -8.79 0.65 -22.34
CA PRO A 299 -9.52 -0.05 -23.40
C PRO A 299 -8.74 -1.21 -24.01
N ASP A 300 -7.41 -1.23 -23.88
CA ASP A 300 -6.56 -2.32 -24.34
C ASP A 300 -6.57 -3.53 -23.38
N LYS A 301 -7.05 -3.33 -22.14
CA LYS A 301 -7.04 -4.35 -21.08
C LYS A 301 -8.43 -4.74 -20.60
N SER A 302 -9.42 -3.87 -20.79
CA SER A 302 -10.78 -4.07 -20.29
C SER A 302 -11.78 -4.06 -21.43
N SER A 303 -12.55 -5.14 -21.58
CA SER A 303 -13.67 -5.22 -22.50
C SER A 303 -14.96 -4.56 -21.95
N ILE A 304 -14.93 -4.14 -20.68
CA ILE A 304 -16.08 -3.57 -19.95
C ILE A 304 -15.85 -2.13 -19.50
N VAL A 305 -14.93 -1.39 -20.12
CA VAL A 305 -14.57 0.00 -19.73
C VAL A 305 -15.78 0.89 -19.46
N ASN A 306 -16.85 0.78 -20.27
CA ASN A 306 -18.06 1.59 -20.13
C ASN A 306 -19.13 0.93 -19.27
N ASP A 307 -18.95 -0.31 -18.86
CA ASP A 307 -19.94 -1.12 -18.15
C ASP A 307 -19.56 -1.36 -16.67
N VAL A 308 -18.51 -0.73 -16.19
CA VAL A 308 -18.09 -0.83 -14.79
C VAL A 308 -18.86 0.17 -13.93
N GLY A 309 -19.38 -0.30 -12.80
CA GLY A 309 -19.92 0.54 -11.72
C GLY A 309 -19.18 0.25 -10.41
N PHE A 310 -19.33 1.14 -9.45
CA PHE A 310 -18.76 1.02 -8.12
C PHE A 310 -19.79 1.36 -7.05
N MET A 311 -19.78 0.63 -5.95
CA MET A 311 -20.65 0.90 -4.81
C MET A 311 -19.96 0.54 -3.49
N ASN A 312 -20.43 1.18 -2.41
CA ASN A 312 -20.05 0.75 -1.08
C ASN A 312 -20.50 -0.70 -0.82
N PHE A 313 -19.81 -1.44 0.03
CA PHE A 313 -20.26 -2.78 0.40
C PHE A 313 -21.67 -2.73 1.01
N PRO A 314 -22.57 -3.66 0.66
CA PRO A 314 -23.95 -3.68 1.16
C PRO A 314 -24.05 -3.67 2.69
N SER A 315 -25.17 -3.17 3.20
CA SER A 315 -25.50 -3.19 4.62
C SER A 315 -25.59 -4.63 5.13
N MET A 316 -25.02 -4.89 6.30
CA MET A 316 -25.10 -6.17 7.01
C MET A 316 -25.88 -6.07 8.32
N GLY A 317 -26.51 -4.92 8.58
CA GLY A 317 -27.36 -4.68 9.75
C GLY A 317 -26.59 -4.39 11.04
N GLY A 318 -25.35 -3.90 10.95
CA GLY A 318 -24.53 -3.61 12.13
C GLY A 318 -24.10 -2.14 12.23
N PRO A 319 -23.35 -1.79 13.31
CA PRO A 319 -22.98 -0.40 13.62
C PRO A 319 -22.03 0.22 12.58
N GLY A 320 -21.30 -0.57 11.81
CA GLY A 320 -20.40 -0.09 10.77
C GLY A 320 -21.06 0.13 9.40
N ASP A 321 -22.39 -0.05 9.29
CA ASP A 321 -23.09 0.19 8.04
C ASP A 321 -23.01 1.65 7.59
N GLY A 322 -22.72 1.81 6.30
CA GLY A 322 -22.56 3.13 5.67
C GLY A 322 -21.16 3.74 5.81
N TYR A 323 -20.25 3.15 6.60
CA TYR A 323 -18.84 3.51 6.55
C TYR A 323 -18.16 2.85 5.34
N ILE A 324 -16.98 3.33 4.93
CA ILE A 324 -16.24 2.78 3.79
C ILE A 324 -14.78 2.54 4.17
N ASN A 325 -14.21 1.44 3.65
CA ASN A 325 -12.77 1.24 3.75
C ASN A 325 -12.08 2.22 2.80
N GLY A 326 -11.25 3.09 3.35
CA GLY A 326 -10.56 4.10 2.57
C GLY A 326 -9.68 4.98 3.44
N GLY A 327 -8.64 5.51 2.82
CA GLY A 327 -7.65 6.33 3.51
C GLY A 327 -6.44 6.63 2.64
N TRP A 328 -5.33 6.91 3.29
CA TRP A 328 -4.05 7.27 2.68
C TRP A 328 -2.92 6.47 3.32
N SER A 329 -2.84 5.17 3.01
CA SER A 329 -1.91 4.24 3.68
C SER A 329 -0.56 4.09 2.97
N ASN A 330 -0.40 4.56 1.72
CA ASN A 330 0.87 4.53 0.99
C ASN A 330 1.46 5.92 0.86
N ALA A 331 2.75 6.05 1.20
CA ALA A 331 3.47 7.32 1.20
C ALA A 331 4.89 7.19 0.64
N TYR A 332 5.51 8.32 0.34
CA TYR A 332 6.96 8.41 0.34
C TYR A 332 7.44 8.63 1.77
N GLY A 333 8.30 7.71 2.24
CA GLY A 333 9.10 7.85 3.43
C GLY A 333 10.50 8.34 3.08
N PHE A 334 11.18 8.96 4.04
CA PHE A 334 12.51 9.54 3.85
C PHE A 334 13.43 9.10 4.97
N SER A 335 14.65 8.71 4.61
CA SER A 335 15.67 8.30 5.58
C SER A 335 16.05 9.47 6.50
N GLN A 336 16.21 9.18 7.79
CA GLN A 336 16.77 10.16 8.71
C GLN A 336 18.25 10.44 8.43
N LYS A 337 18.96 9.50 7.82
CA LYS A 337 20.38 9.64 7.48
C LYS A 337 20.56 10.26 6.10
N VAL A 338 20.36 11.57 6.01
CA VAL A 338 20.60 12.33 4.78
C VAL A 338 21.55 13.49 5.05
N THR A 339 22.39 13.81 4.08
CA THR A 339 23.27 14.99 4.13
C THR A 339 22.47 16.27 3.87
N PRO A 340 22.98 17.46 4.21
CA PRO A 340 22.31 18.74 3.86
C PRO A 340 22.00 18.88 2.37
N ASP A 341 22.89 18.43 1.48
CA ASP A 341 22.69 18.49 0.03
C ASP A 341 21.61 17.52 -0.45
N GLN A 342 21.59 16.30 0.13
CA GLN A 342 20.50 15.34 -0.11
C GLN A 342 19.17 15.87 0.41
N LEU A 343 19.14 16.54 1.57
CA LEU A 343 17.92 17.13 2.11
C LEU A 343 17.39 18.25 1.20
N MET A 344 18.27 19.06 0.62
CA MET A 344 17.89 20.08 -0.38
C MET A 344 17.26 19.42 -1.62
N ALA A 345 17.85 18.35 -2.12
CA ALA A 345 17.30 17.58 -3.25
C ALA A 345 15.94 16.91 -2.91
N ILE A 346 15.78 16.39 -1.70
CA ILE A 346 14.51 15.85 -1.20
C ILE A 346 13.42 16.93 -1.16
N LYS A 347 13.71 18.12 -0.68
CA LYS A 347 12.76 19.24 -0.69
C LYS A 347 12.32 19.59 -2.11
N GLU A 348 13.23 19.57 -3.07
CA GLU A 348 12.90 19.82 -4.47
C GLU A 348 12.04 18.68 -5.06
N PHE A 349 12.38 17.41 -4.78
CA PHE A 349 11.54 16.25 -5.15
C PHE A 349 10.11 16.40 -4.62
N ILE A 350 9.95 16.80 -3.35
CA ILE A 350 8.64 17.03 -2.75
C ILE A 350 7.85 18.11 -3.52
N LYS A 351 8.48 19.24 -3.89
CA LYS A 351 7.84 20.30 -4.69
C LYS A 351 7.41 19.81 -6.07
N GLN A 352 8.24 19.01 -6.74
CA GLN A 352 7.94 18.49 -8.07
C GLN A 352 6.83 17.43 -8.03
N MET A 353 6.76 16.61 -6.98
CA MET A 353 5.73 15.58 -6.82
C MET A 353 4.40 16.15 -6.32
N TYR A 354 4.45 17.08 -5.36
CA TYR A 354 3.27 17.57 -4.65
C TYR A 354 2.89 19.00 -5.07
N ASN A 355 2.53 19.14 -6.34
CA ASN A 355 1.90 20.32 -6.89
C ASN A 355 0.56 19.97 -7.52
N GLU A 356 -0.31 20.95 -7.68
CA GLU A 356 -1.69 20.72 -8.15
C GLU A 356 -1.75 20.04 -9.53
N SER A 357 -0.87 20.42 -10.45
CA SER A 357 -0.82 19.84 -11.80
C SER A 357 -0.48 18.35 -11.77
N MET A 358 0.55 17.95 -11.02
CA MET A 358 0.96 16.55 -10.92
C MET A 358 -0.10 15.72 -10.20
N GLN A 359 -0.68 16.22 -9.12
CA GLN A 359 -1.73 15.54 -8.36
C GLN A 359 -3.04 15.42 -9.16
N LYS A 360 -3.37 16.43 -9.98
CA LYS A 360 -4.50 16.34 -10.92
C LYS A 360 -4.26 15.30 -12.00
N ARG A 361 -3.07 15.25 -12.58
CA ARG A 361 -2.71 14.20 -13.55
C ARG A 361 -2.85 12.80 -12.94
N GLN A 362 -2.40 12.62 -11.71
CA GLN A 362 -2.56 11.34 -11.00
C GLN A 362 -4.04 10.94 -10.86
N LEU A 363 -4.90 11.87 -10.49
CA LEU A 363 -6.35 11.63 -10.42
C LEU A 363 -6.94 11.26 -11.79
N VAL A 364 -6.58 11.99 -12.85
CA VAL A 364 -7.15 11.80 -14.19
C VAL A 364 -6.58 10.55 -14.88
N GLU A 365 -5.27 10.31 -14.80
CA GLU A 365 -4.59 9.26 -15.55
C GLU A 365 -4.61 7.91 -14.83
N GLU A 366 -4.56 7.90 -13.48
CA GLU A 366 -4.59 6.68 -12.67
C GLU A 366 -5.97 6.37 -12.06
N GLY A 367 -6.82 7.38 -11.94
CA GLY A 367 -8.14 7.21 -11.36
C GLY A 367 -8.13 6.94 -9.85
N MET A 368 -7.10 7.39 -9.14
CA MET A 368 -7.00 7.25 -7.69
C MET A 368 -7.36 8.56 -6.98
N PRO A 369 -7.99 8.51 -5.80
CA PRO A 369 -8.19 9.69 -4.97
C PRO A 369 -6.86 10.42 -4.74
N PRO A 370 -6.79 11.74 -4.94
CA PRO A 370 -5.54 12.49 -4.77
C PRO A 370 -5.14 12.57 -3.29
N ALA A 371 -3.85 12.67 -3.01
CA ALA A 371 -3.37 12.94 -1.65
C ALA A 371 -3.64 14.39 -1.24
N MET A 372 -3.56 15.31 -2.19
CA MET A 372 -3.81 16.74 -1.98
C MET A 372 -5.24 17.15 -2.29
N LYS A 373 -5.73 18.17 -1.60
CA LYS A 373 -6.99 18.84 -1.87
C LYS A 373 -6.83 19.66 -3.16
N LEU A 374 -7.42 19.17 -4.25
CA LEU A 374 -7.38 19.83 -5.56
C LEU A 374 -8.51 20.83 -5.70
N GLN A 375 -8.22 21.98 -6.34
CA GLN A 375 -9.23 22.97 -6.70
C GLN A 375 -9.96 22.60 -7.98
N ASP A 376 -9.27 21.97 -8.93
CA ASP A 376 -9.82 21.53 -10.20
C ASP A 376 -9.83 20.01 -10.30
N THR A 377 -11.04 19.43 -10.33
CA THR A 377 -11.30 18.00 -10.54
C THR A 377 -12.04 17.73 -11.86
N SER A 378 -11.94 18.65 -12.84
CA SER A 378 -12.53 18.47 -14.17
C SER A 378 -11.82 17.36 -14.97
N HIS A 379 -12.52 16.80 -15.97
CA HIS A 379 -12.03 15.75 -16.86
C HIS A 379 -11.72 14.40 -16.20
N VAL A 380 -12.27 14.16 -15.02
CA VAL A 380 -12.16 12.87 -14.32
C VAL A 380 -13.11 11.85 -14.97
N ASN A 381 -12.65 10.61 -15.08
CA ASN A 381 -13.47 9.51 -15.61
C ASN A 381 -14.76 9.32 -14.78
N PRO A 382 -15.94 9.05 -15.39
CA PRO A 382 -17.20 8.85 -14.68
C PRO A 382 -17.13 7.81 -13.56
N LEU A 383 -16.41 6.69 -13.74
CA LEU A 383 -16.21 5.69 -12.68
C LEU A 383 -15.47 6.28 -11.46
N VAL A 384 -14.42 7.07 -11.71
CA VAL A 384 -13.66 7.72 -10.63
C VAL A 384 -14.54 8.74 -9.90
N THR A 385 -15.40 9.47 -10.64
CA THR A 385 -16.39 10.37 -10.05
C THR A 385 -17.40 9.58 -9.20
N GLU A 386 -17.87 8.41 -9.67
CA GLU A 386 -18.76 7.51 -8.92
C GLU A 386 -18.10 7.06 -7.60
N ILE A 387 -16.83 6.65 -7.64
CA ILE A 387 -16.04 6.25 -6.45
C ILE A 387 -15.93 7.42 -5.46
N MET A 388 -15.58 8.61 -5.94
CA MET A 388 -15.46 9.80 -5.08
C MET A 388 -16.81 10.18 -4.44
N ASN A 389 -17.92 10.05 -5.17
CA ASN A 389 -19.27 10.28 -4.65
C ASN A 389 -19.62 9.25 -3.57
N VAL A 390 -19.32 7.97 -3.79
CA VAL A 390 -19.52 6.90 -2.79
C VAL A 390 -18.70 7.19 -1.52
N PHE A 391 -17.44 7.60 -1.66
CA PHE A 391 -16.58 7.96 -0.54
C PHE A 391 -17.14 9.16 0.26
N THR A 392 -17.49 10.25 -0.43
CA THR A 392 -17.96 11.49 0.22
C THR A 392 -19.36 11.38 0.81
N SER A 393 -20.21 10.49 0.28
CA SER A 393 -21.56 10.21 0.80
C SER A 393 -21.58 9.18 1.92
N SER A 394 -20.46 8.53 2.20
CA SER A 394 -20.34 7.57 3.30
C SER A 394 -20.42 8.27 4.65
N LYS A 395 -20.83 7.56 5.71
CA LYS A 395 -20.86 8.09 7.09
C LYS A 395 -19.47 8.48 7.62
N GLY A 396 -18.42 7.94 7.02
CA GLY A 396 -17.03 8.13 7.32
C GLY A 396 -16.20 6.99 6.73
N SER A 397 -14.89 7.03 6.93
CA SER A 397 -13.99 5.96 6.49
C SER A 397 -13.30 5.29 7.66
N PHE A 398 -12.80 4.10 7.42
CA PHE A 398 -11.90 3.37 8.30
C PHE A 398 -10.72 2.83 7.47
N PRO A 399 -9.51 2.77 8.04
CA PRO A 399 -8.34 2.29 7.32
C PRO A 399 -8.37 0.77 7.14
N ALA A 400 -7.59 0.28 6.18
CA ALA A 400 -7.33 -1.14 6.05
C ALA A 400 -6.71 -1.69 7.35
N PHE A 401 -7.18 -2.86 7.78
CA PHE A 401 -6.76 -3.41 9.07
C PHE A 401 -5.25 -3.69 9.14
N ASP A 402 -4.65 -4.06 8.02
CA ASP A 402 -3.24 -4.40 7.91
C ASP A 402 -2.28 -3.21 8.08
N SER A 403 -2.80 -1.97 8.07
CA SER A 403 -2.07 -0.79 8.50
C SER A 403 -2.11 -0.55 10.03
N ARG A 404 -3.05 -1.19 10.72
CA ARG A 404 -3.33 -0.92 12.14
C ARG A 404 -3.00 -2.05 13.08
N ILE A 405 -3.17 -3.31 12.64
CA ILE A 405 -2.99 -4.50 13.47
C ILE A 405 -1.51 -4.95 13.51
N GLN A 406 -1.13 -5.65 14.58
CA GLN A 406 0.22 -6.22 14.69
C GLN A 406 0.50 -7.24 13.59
N THR A 407 1.75 -7.27 13.12
CA THR A 407 2.19 -8.13 12.01
C THR A 407 1.83 -9.61 12.20
N LYS A 408 2.02 -10.17 13.41
CA LYS A 408 1.74 -11.58 13.68
C LYS A 408 0.23 -11.91 13.58
N VAL A 409 -0.64 -10.98 14.00
CA VAL A 409 -2.10 -11.12 13.88
C VAL A 409 -2.52 -11.04 12.43
N ARG A 410 -2.00 -10.07 11.68
CA ARG A 410 -2.23 -9.95 10.23
C ARG A 410 -1.86 -11.24 9.50
N GLU A 411 -0.64 -11.76 9.70
CA GLU A 411 -0.16 -12.98 9.05
C GLU A 411 -1.01 -14.20 9.41
N ARG A 412 -1.51 -14.27 10.66
CA ARG A 412 -2.42 -15.36 11.07
C ARG A 412 -3.77 -15.25 10.38
N LEU A 413 -4.34 -14.04 10.27
CA LEU A 413 -5.58 -13.81 9.54
C LEU A 413 -5.44 -14.17 8.06
N GLU A 414 -4.40 -13.67 7.40
CA GLU A 414 -4.14 -13.93 5.98
C GLU A 414 -4.09 -15.42 5.67
N ARG A 415 -3.31 -16.16 6.45
CA ARG A 415 -3.22 -17.62 6.33
C ARG A 415 -4.56 -18.30 6.66
N GLY A 416 -5.25 -17.84 7.72
CA GLY A 416 -6.51 -18.39 8.15
C GLY A 416 -7.63 -18.21 7.12
N MET A 417 -7.67 -17.09 6.44
CA MET A 417 -8.62 -16.87 5.35
C MET A 417 -8.36 -17.78 4.14
N GLN A 418 -7.09 -18.06 3.82
CA GLN A 418 -6.76 -19.06 2.81
C GLN A 418 -7.14 -20.49 3.25
N GLU A 419 -6.97 -20.82 4.55
CA GLU A 419 -7.40 -22.07 5.13
C GLU A 419 -8.93 -22.22 5.11
N LEU A 420 -9.66 -21.14 5.41
CA LEU A 420 -11.13 -21.10 5.36
C LEU A 420 -11.64 -21.30 3.93
N LEU A 421 -11.07 -20.59 2.95
CA LEU A 421 -11.41 -20.75 1.54
C LEU A 421 -11.10 -22.16 1.03
N GLY A 422 -10.02 -22.78 1.52
CA GLY A 422 -9.63 -24.15 1.19
C GLY A 422 -10.36 -25.23 1.98
N GLY A 423 -11.33 -24.88 2.84
CA GLY A 423 -12.10 -25.84 3.65
C GLY A 423 -11.28 -26.57 4.74
N ARG A 424 -10.14 -25.99 5.16
CA ARG A 424 -9.22 -26.58 6.15
C ARG A 424 -9.45 -26.08 7.59
N THR A 425 -10.28 -25.07 7.74
CA THR A 425 -10.72 -24.51 9.02
C THR A 425 -12.16 -24.04 8.91
N ASP A 426 -12.78 -23.72 10.02
CA ASP A 426 -14.10 -23.08 10.13
C ASP A 426 -13.96 -21.70 10.83
N PRO A 427 -15.01 -20.84 10.75
CA PRO A 427 -14.97 -19.51 11.35
C PRO A 427 -14.66 -19.51 12.84
N ALA A 428 -15.29 -20.37 13.62
CA ALA A 428 -15.12 -20.39 15.08
C ALA A 428 -13.69 -20.80 15.50
N SER A 429 -13.13 -21.80 14.83
CA SER A 429 -11.74 -22.22 15.03
C SER A 429 -10.75 -21.11 14.65
N LEU A 430 -10.97 -20.43 13.51
CA LEU A 430 -10.13 -19.33 13.07
C LEU A 430 -10.19 -18.14 14.06
N MET A 431 -11.38 -17.78 14.55
CA MET A 431 -11.54 -16.71 15.54
C MET A 431 -10.81 -17.04 16.85
N THR A 432 -10.90 -18.29 17.32
CA THR A 432 -10.18 -18.74 18.52
C THR A 432 -8.66 -18.62 18.35
N ASP A 433 -8.13 -18.95 17.19
CA ASP A 433 -6.70 -18.85 16.91
C ASP A 433 -6.23 -17.39 16.79
N LEU A 434 -7.06 -16.53 16.17
CA LEU A 434 -6.80 -15.11 16.07
C LEU A 434 -6.81 -14.44 17.45
N GLU A 435 -7.75 -14.79 18.31
CA GLU A 435 -7.81 -14.29 19.69
C GLU A 435 -6.53 -14.62 20.45
N LYS A 436 -6.06 -15.87 20.41
CA LYS A 436 -4.80 -16.26 21.04
C LYS A 436 -3.61 -15.44 20.51
N GLN A 437 -3.56 -15.24 19.19
CA GLN A 437 -2.48 -14.48 18.57
C GLN A 437 -2.54 -12.99 18.97
N GLN A 438 -3.76 -12.42 19.05
CA GLN A 438 -3.99 -11.05 19.46
C GLN A 438 -3.55 -10.81 20.90
N GLU A 439 -3.99 -11.67 21.81
CA GLU A 439 -3.58 -11.59 23.21
C GLU A 439 -2.07 -11.69 23.40
N ALA A 440 -1.41 -12.60 22.67
CA ALA A 440 0.03 -12.75 22.72
C ALA A 440 0.75 -11.47 22.21
N SER A 441 0.27 -10.90 21.11
CA SER A 441 0.84 -9.67 20.53
C SER A 441 0.64 -8.46 21.44
N ASN A 442 -0.53 -8.31 22.06
CA ASN A 442 -0.82 -7.22 23.00
C ASN A 442 0.08 -7.29 24.26
N LYS A 443 0.39 -8.51 24.75
CA LYS A 443 1.32 -8.71 25.87
C LYS A 443 2.76 -8.34 25.50
N GLU A 444 3.23 -8.71 24.30
CA GLU A 444 4.57 -8.37 23.81
C GLU A 444 4.77 -6.84 23.73
N GLU A 445 3.79 -6.10 23.21
CA GLU A 445 3.87 -4.63 23.12
C GLU A 445 3.93 -3.97 24.50
N THR A 446 3.13 -4.46 25.45
CA THR A 446 3.11 -3.93 26.84
C THR A 446 4.46 -4.13 27.54
N HIS A 447 5.18 -5.21 27.24
CA HIS A 447 6.52 -5.48 27.80
C HIS A 447 7.64 -4.67 27.15
N THR A 448 7.46 -4.25 25.90
CA THR A 448 8.46 -3.47 25.15
C THR A 448 8.38 -1.96 25.45
N THR A 449 7.30 -1.52 26.10
CA THR A 449 7.03 -0.10 26.42
C THR A 449 7.40 0.26 27.88
N LYS A 450 7.84 -0.72 28.66
CA LYS A 450 8.42 -0.55 30.03
C LYS A 450 9.92 -0.64 29.99
#